data_5818b613516aa834d521444f57925771
#
_entry.id   5818b613516aa834d521444f57925771
#
_cell.length_a   1.000
_cell.length_b   1.000
_cell.length_c   1.000
_cell.angle_alpha   90.00
_cell.angle_beta   90.00
_cell.angle_gamma   90.00
#
_symmetry.space_group_name_H-M   'P 1'
#
loop_
_entity.id
_entity.type
_entity.pdbx_description
1 polymer ?
#
loop_
_entity_poly.entity_id
_entity_poly.type
_entity_poly.pdbx_seq_one_letter_code
_entity_poly.pdbx_strand_id
1 'polypeptide(L)'
;MRYEQLSPQQRVTAVNMDCMQHKKFCLLAHNIATGKSLIKDDVPTACTNGKDKYYGEAFVTDMPRKELRYVVLHENFHVALKHCIMPAYVEAAQKHPKHVGIAMDYVVNGLIESIDPLFEFVDRPSKIKIYVDKKYNNMSFPQVLRVLLKEMPEPDEEDQPLDQHDMSAGEDGTPEEVEKMSADVDAANTQGEIMAKKLSPGDSGGGESLLNAAKDRRTDWRPPLRKFLEEMCEGDDISRICPPNKRLRSLGFMLPSHYSEATGEIILACDTSGSMDPYYGMIFGEIARICKQVQPVSVRVLWWDTSVREDQQFKPDKYAQIGKLLKPKGGGGTIAECVVDYVKEKKYKPKALVWITDGEFWSSPPRTTMPSIWAVVNNASFKPPQGSKVLRISA
;
A
#
# COMPACT_ATOMS: atom_id res chain seq x y z
N MET A 1 21.97 -27.59 -25.14
CA MET A 1 20.65 -27.67 -25.83
C MET A 1 20.34 -26.26 -26.35
N ARG A 2 19.91 -26.09 -27.60
CA ARG A 2 19.56 -24.77 -28.13
C ARG A 2 18.21 -24.35 -27.57
N TYR A 3 17.96 -23.06 -27.44
CA TYR A 3 16.71 -22.49 -26.86
C TYR A 3 15.46 -23.06 -27.57
N GLU A 4 15.49 -23.21 -28.88
CA GLU A 4 14.39 -23.72 -29.70
C GLU A 4 14.01 -25.18 -29.41
N GLN A 5 14.92 -25.94 -28.78
CA GLN A 5 14.73 -27.36 -28.42
C GLN A 5 14.19 -27.53 -27.00
N LEU A 6 14.03 -26.43 -26.23
CA LEU A 6 13.53 -26.48 -24.88
C LEU A 6 11.99 -26.60 -24.87
N SER A 7 11.45 -27.32 -23.90
CA SER A 7 10.01 -27.31 -23.65
C SER A 7 9.54 -25.93 -23.20
N PRO A 8 8.25 -25.58 -23.34
CA PRO A 8 7.73 -24.28 -22.90
C PRO A 8 8.10 -23.93 -21.45
N GLN A 9 7.96 -24.87 -20.52
CA GLN A 9 8.36 -24.68 -19.12
C GLN A 9 9.88 -24.45 -18.97
N GLN A 10 10.70 -25.14 -19.73
CA GLN A 10 12.15 -24.94 -19.71
C GLN A 10 12.55 -23.58 -20.31
N ARG A 11 11.84 -23.09 -21.34
CA ARG A 11 12.04 -21.76 -21.92
C ARG A 11 11.78 -20.67 -20.89
N VAL A 12 10.62 -20.72 -20.17
CA VAL A 12 10.29 -19.77 -19.10
C VAL A 12 11.35 -19.83 -18.00
N THR A 13 11.78 -21.03 -17.59
CA THR A 13 12.83 -21.19 -16.57
C THR A 13 14.14 -20.56 -17.00
N ALA A 14 14.58 -20.80 -18.25
CA ALA A 14 15.81 -20.24 -18.79
C ALA A 14 15.76 -18.70 -18.85
N VAL A 15 14.61 -18.15 -19.26
CA VAL A 15 14.39 -16.71 -19.33
C VAL A 15 14.31 -16.07 -17.95
N ASN A 16 13.69 -16.72 -16.97
CA ASN A 16 13.72 -16.28 -15.58
C ASN A 16 15.17 -16.12 -15.07
N MET A 17 16.02 -17.11 -15.35
CA MET A 17 17.45 -17.05 -15.00
C MET A 17 18.16 -15.89 -15.70
N ASP A 18 17.90 -15.67 -16.99
CA ASP A 18 18.46 -14.54 -17.75
C ASP A 18 18.11 -13.20 -17.06
N CYS A 19 16.83 -13.01 -16.74
CA CYS A 19 16.35 -11.77 -16.13
C CYS A 19 16.94 -11.55 -14.73
N MET A 20 17.03 -12.61 -13.92
CA MET A 20 17.61 -12.55 -12.58
C MET A 20 19.12 -12.21 -12.59
N GLN A 21 19.84 -12.60 -13.64
CA GLN A 21 21.29 -12.37 -13.77
C GLN A 21 21.63 -11.07 -14.50
N HIS A 22 20.65 -10.46 -15.20
CA HIS A 22 20.90 -9.27 -15.98
C HIS A 22 21.07 -8.04 -15.09
N LYS A 23 22.20 -7.31 -15.26
CA LYS A 23 22.61 -6.18 -14.41
C LYS A 23 21.55 -5.10 -14.16
N LYS A 24 20.69 -4.83 -15.16
CA LYS A 24 19.62 -3.81 -15.03
C LYS A 24 18.29 -4.37 -14.52
N PHE A 25 17.98 -5.65 -14.78
CA PHE A 25 16.71 -6.28 -14.42
C PHE A 25 16.80 -7.17 -13.17
N CYS A 26 18.00 -7.39 -12.61
CA CYS A 26 18.19 -8.17 -11.36
C CYS A 26 17.46 -7.55 -10.15
N LEU A 27 17.00 -6.30 -10.26
CA LEU A 27 16.10 -5.70 -9.26
C LEU A 27 14.80 -6.50 -9.07
N LEU A 28 14.36 -7.25 -10.09
CA LEU A 28 13.20 -8.15 -10.03
C LEU A 28 13.55 -9.59 -9.63
N ALA A 29 14.83 -9.91 -9.37
CA ALA A 29 15.26 -11.29 -9.13
C ALA A 29 14.47 -11.99 -8.01
N HIS A 30 14.18 -11.29 -6.91
CA HIS A 30 13.39 -11.85 -5.82
C HIS A 30 11.92 -12.01 -6.18
N ASN A 31 11.34 -11.08 -6.94
CA ASN A 31 9.96 -11.21 -7.44
C ASN A 31 9.82 -12.38 -8.42
N ILE A 32 10.85 -12.61 -9.28
CA ILE A 32 10.91 -13.77 -10.17
C ILE A 32 10.99 -15.07 -9.38
N ALA A 33 11.82 -15.09 -8.31
CA ALA A 33 11.99 -16.25 -7.44
C ALA A 33 10.80 -16.49 -6.49
N THR A 34 10.01 -15.45 -6.20
CA THR A 34 8.82 -15.56 -5.35
C THR A 34 7.64 -16.02 -6.19
N GLY A 35 6.90 -17.01 -5.70
CA GLY A 35 5.81 -17.62 -6.45
C GLY A 35 6.28 -18.58 -7.53
N LYS A 36 5.35 -19.13 -8.28
CA LYS A 36 5.59 -20.12 -9.33
C LYS A 36 5.44 -19.50 -10.70
N SER A 37 6.25 -19.94 -11.65
CA SER A 37 6.09 -19.66 -13.08
C SER A 37 5.62 -20.94 -13.78
N LEU A 38 4.34 -20.99 -14.16
CA LEU A 38 3.67 -22.19 -14.63
C LEU A 38 3.17 -22.03 -16.07
N ILE A 39 3.30 -23.10 -16.84
CA ILE A 39 2.64 -23.19 -18.15
C ILE A 39 1.21 -23.70 -17.94
N LYS A 40 0.23 -23.08 -18.61
CA LYS A 40 -1.16 -23.48 -18.63
C LYS A 40 -1.76 -23.43 -20.03
N ASP A 41 -2.63 -24.35 -20.34
CA ASP A 41 -3.30 -24.44 -21.66
C ASP A 41 -4.48 -23.49 -21.81
N ASP A 42 -5.08 -23.12 -20.66
CA ASP A 42 -6.25 -22.23 -20.57
C ASP A 42 -5.90 -20.73 -20.58
N VAL A 43 -4.61 -20.40 -20.50
CA VAL A 43 -4.12 -19.02 -20.57
C VAL A 43 -3.74 -18.69 -22.02
N PRO A 44 -4.38 -17.69 -22.66
CA PRO A 44 -4.10 -17.37 -24.06
C PRO A 44 -2.73 -16.72 -24.28
N THR A 45 -2.27 -15.91 -23.32
CA THR A 45 -0.99 -15.17 -23.37
C THR A 45 -0.19 -15.39 -22.08
N ALA A 46 -0.21 -14.46 -21.18
CA ALA A 46 0.37 -14.55 -19.84
C ALA A 46 -0.54 -13.84 -18.84
N CYS A 47 -0.45 -14.17 -17.56
CA CYS A 47 -1.11 -13.44 -16.48
C CYS A 47 -0.45 -13.69 -15.15
N THR A 48 -0.71 -12.80 -14.18
CA THR A 48 -0.31 -12.98 -12.78
C THR A 48 -1.46 -12.71 -11.83
N ASN A 49 -1.46 -13.41 -10.70
CA ASN A 49 -2.37 -13.16 -9.58
C ASN A 49 -1.74 -12.29 -8.47
N GLY A 50 -0.62 -11.63 -8.77
CA GLY A 50 0.15 -10.85 -7.80
C GLY A 50 1.23 -11.65 -7.07
N LYS A 51 1.33 -12.97 -7.28
CA LYS A 51 2.39 -13.84 -6.75
C LYS A 51 2.87 -14.85 -7.78
N ASP A 52 1.98 -15.71 -8.27
CA ASP A 52 2.26 -16.72 -9.28
C ASP A 52 2.06 -16.14 -10.69
N LYS A 53 2.82 -16.64 -11.65
CA LYS A 53 2.81 -16.20 -13.06
C LYS A 53 2.44 -17.38 -13.93
N TYR A 54 1.51 -17.16 -14.83
CA TYR A 54 0.97 -18.18 -15.73
C TYR A 54 1.24 -17.77 -17.17
N TYR A 55 1.65 -18.74 -17.99
CA TYR A 55 2.02 -18.51 -19.39
C TYR A 55 1.34 -19.54 -20.25
N GLY A 56 0.72 -19.11 -21.33
CA GLY A 56 0.07 -20.00 -22.30
C GLY A 56 1.08 -20.89 -23.03
N GLU A 57 0.82 -22.20 -23.15
CA GLU A 57 1.72 -23.13 -23.81
C GLU A 57 1.94 -22.74 -25.27
N ALA A 58 0.85 -22.52 -26.01
CA ALA A 58 0.89 -22.12 -27.42
C ALA A 58 1.60 -20.76 -27.62
N PHE A 59 1.44 -19.84 -26.66
CA PHE A 59 2.04 -18.53 -26.70
C PHE A 59 3.57 -18.58 -26.55
N VAL A 60 4.07 -19.42 -25.64
CA VAL A 60 5.51 -19.57 -25.34
C VAL A 60 6.24 -20.44 -26.37
N THR A 61 5.55 -21.42 -26.97
CA THR A 61 6.19 -22.46 -27.80
C THR A 61 7.02 -21.89 -28.94
N ASP A 62 6.51 -20.89 -29.66
CA ASP A 62 7.19 -20.30 -30.84
C ASP A 62 7.75 -18.89 -30.53
N MET A 63 7.82 -18.51 -29.29
CA MET A 63 8.26 -17.16 -28.93
C MET A 63 9.80 -17.07 -28.91
N PRO A 64 10.38 -16.06 -29.60
CA PRO A 64 11.80 -15.76 -29.52
C PRO A 64 12.24 -15.45 -28.08
N ARG A 65 13.48 -15.81 -27.72
CA ARG A 65 14.00 -15.65 -26.35
C ARG A 65 13.92 -14.22 -25.83
N LYS A 66 14.19 -13.22 -26.67
CA LYS A 66 14.14 -11.80 -26.29
C LYS A 66 12.70 -11.32 -26.05
N GLU A 67 11.75 -11.79 -26.87
CA GLU A 67 10.33 -11.48 -26.70
C GLU A 67 9.80 -12.13 -25.40
N LEU A 68 10.18 -13.39 -25.13
CA LEU A 68 9.79 -14.04 -23.87
C LEU A 68 10.38 -13.35 -22.63
N ARG A 69 11.60 -12.77 -22.74
CA ARG A 69 12.14 -11.94 -21.66
C ARG A 69 11.27 -10.72 -21.38
N TYR A 70 10.75 -10.08 -22.43
CA TYR A 70 9.82 -8.96 -22.28
C TYR A 70 8.58 -9.38 -21.50
N VAL A 71 7.93 -10.49 -21.89
CA VAL A 71 6.73 -11.02 -21.23
C VAL A 71 7.02 -11.39 -19.77
N VAL A 72 8.11 -12.08 -19.50
CA VAL A 72 8.49 -12.46 -18.13
C VAL A 72 8.73 -11.24 -17.26
N LEU A 73 9.40 -10.22 -17.78
CA LEU A 73 9.60 -8.95 -17.03
C LEU A 73 8.28 -8.23 -16.81
N HIS A 74 7.39 -8.22 -17.81
CA HIS A 74 6.07 -7.61 -17.72
C HIS A 74 5.27 -8.18 -16.53
N GLU A 75 5.09 -9.50 -16.46
CA GLU A 75 4.39 -10.14 -15.35
C GLU A 75 5.03 -9.85 -13.98
N ASN A 76 6.36 -9.84 -13.93
CA ASN A 76 7.07 -9.58 -12.69
C ASN A 76 7.05 -8.10 -12.26
N PHE A 77 6.91 -7.15 -13.19
CA PHE A 77 6.64 -5.75 -12.84
C PHE A 77 5.23 -5.58 -12.28
N HIS A 78 4.20 -6.30 -12.81
CA HIS A 78 2.87 -6.29 -12.20
C HIS A 78 2.91 -6.76 -10.76
N VAL A 79 3.68 -7.82 -10.46
CA VAL A 79 3.91 -8.27 -9.07
C VAL A 79 4.62 -7.19 -8.25
N ALA A 80 5.74 -6.66 -8.74
CA ALA A 80 6.55 -5.66 -8.03
C ALA A 80 5.77 -4.37 -7.72
N LEU A 81 4.86 -3.97 -8.60
CA LEU A 81 3.98 -2.80 -8.46
C LEU A 81 2.67 -3.12 -7.73
N LYS A 82 2.46 -4.39 -7.35
CA LYS A 82 1.27 -4.87 -6.61
C LYS A 82 -0.05 -4.65 -7.34
N HIS A 83 -0.04 -4.68 -8.67
CA HIS A 83 -1.20 -4.34 -9.49
C HIS A 83 -2.43 -5.20 -9.18
N CYS A 84 -2.26 -6.49 -8.89
CA CYS A 84 -3.35 -7.43 -8.63
C CYS A 84 -3.82 -7.50 -7.16
N ILE A 85 -3.10 -6.88 -6.22
CA ILE A 85 -3.36 -7.05 -4.79
C ILE A 85 -3.67 -5.75 -4.04
N MET A 86 -3.36 -4.58 -4.61
CA MET A 86 -3.67 -3.30 -3.96
C MET A 86 -5.19 -3.05 -3.95
N PRO A 87 -5.83 -2.88 -2.78
CA PRO A 87 -7.29 -2.70 -2.70
C PRO A 87 -7.84 -1.57 -3.57
N ALA A 88 -7.10 -0.45 -3.66
CA ALA A 88 -7.50 0.68 -4.49
C ALA A 88 -7.46 0.35 -6.00
N TYR A 89 -6.58 -0.56 -6.42
CA TYR A 89 -6.46 -0.97 -7.82
C TYR A 89 -7.54 -1.99 -8.19
N VAL A 90 -7.83 -2.91 -7.27
CA VAL A 90 -8.92 -3.88 -7.38
C VAL A 90 -10.27 -3.15 -7.47
N GLU A 91 -10.53 -2.17 -6.60
CA GLU A 91 -11.73 -1.33 -6.66
C GLU A 91 -11.85 -0.54 -7.98
N ALA A 92 -10.74 -0.01 -8.48
CA ALA A 92 -10.70 0.67 -9.78
C ALA A 92 -11.01 -0.30 -10.93
N ALA A 93 -10.50 -1.53 -10.88
CA ALA A 93 -10.74 -2.57 -11.89
C ALA A 93 -12.22 -3.01 -11.93
N GLN A 94 -12.89 -3.07 -10.80
CA GLN A 94 -14.33 -3.34 -10.74
C GLN A 94 -15.16 -2.24 -11.43
N LYS A 95 -14.71 -0.97 -11.36
CA LYS A 95 -15.41 0.16 -11.97
C LYS A 95 -15.07 0.35 -13.45
N HIS A 96 -13.81 0.13 -13.81
CA HIS A 96 -13.26 0.44 -15.14
C HIS A 96 -12.29 -0.65 -15.62
N PRO A 97 -12.72 -1.92 -15.80
CA PRO A 97 -11.83 -3.06 -16.01
C PRO A 97 -10.87 -2.88 -17.19
N LYS A 98 -11.38 -2.44 -18.36
CA LYS A 98 -10.57 -2.24 -19.56
C LYS A 98 -9.52 -1.13 -19.38
N HIS A 99 -9.94 0.02 -18.84
CA HIS A 99 -9.02 1.15 -18.63
C HIS A 99 -7.92 0.83 -17.63
N VAL A 100 -8.23 0.05 -16.60
CA VAL A 100 -7.28 -0.34 -15.56
C VAL A 100 -6.20 -1.23 -16.14
N GLY A 101 -6.56 -2.28 -16.90
CA GLY A 101 -5.59 -3.13 -17.57
C GLY A 101 -4.66 -2.33 -18.48
N ILE A 102 -5.24 -1.52 -19.40
CA ILE A 102 -4.47 -0.66 -20.31
C ILE A 102 -3.55 0.32 -19.54
N ALA A 103 -4.04 0.91 -18.44
CA ALA A 103 -3.25 1.84 -17.63
C ALA A 103 -2.07 1.15 -16.94
N MET A 104 -2.27 -0.05 -16.43
CA MET A 104 -1.22 -0.87 -15.82
C MET A 104 -0.16 -1.25 -16.85
N ASP A 105 -0.59 -1.65 -18.05
CA ASP A 105 0.29 -2.00 -19.15
C ASP A 105 1.15 -0.82 -19.62
N TYR A 106 0.58 0.39 -19.74
CA TYR A 106 1.36 1.58 -20.06
C TYR A 106 2.49 1.81 -19.05
N VAL A 107 2.23 1.63 -17.76
CA VAL A 107 3.24 1.81 -16.71
C VAL A 107 4.32 0.75 -16.82
N VAL A 108 3.94 -0.53 -16.91
CA VAL A 108 4.87 -1.65 -16.94
C VAL A 108 5.73 -1.64 -18.20
N ASN A 109 5.10 -1.51 -19.38
CA ASN A 109 5.82 -1.48 -20.65
C ASN A 109 6.75 -0.25 -20.73
N GLY A 110 6.29 0.91 -20.25
CA GLY A 110 7.11 2.11 -20.17
C GLY A 110 8.35 1.94 -19.29
N LEU A 111 8.24 1.17 -18.18
CA LEU A 111 9.38 0.81 -17.32
C LEU A 111 10.37 -0.08 -18.04
N ILE A 112 9.91 -1.15 -18.68
CA ILE A 112 10.78 -2.11 -19.40
C ILE A 112 11.61 -1.34 -20.45
N GLU A 113 10.95 -0.53 -21.28
CA GLU A 113 11.60 0.22 -22.33
C GLU A 113 12.48 1.38 -21.83
N SER A 114 12.16 1.96 -20.68
CA SER A 114 13.02 2.96 -20.04
C SER A 114 14.31 2.35 -19.48
N ILE A 115 14.26 1.09 -19.04
CA ILE A 115 15.43 0.36 -18.54
C ILE A 115 16.30 -0.17 -19.69
N ASP A 116 15.69 -0.63 -20.77
CA ASP A 116 16.39 -1.13 -21.97
C ASP A 116 15.98 -0.39 -23.27
N PRO A 117 16.28 0.91 -23.39
CA PRO A 117 15.79 1.74 -24.49
C PRO A 117 16.36 1.37 -25.86
N LEU A 118 17.43 0.60 -25.91
CA LEU A 118 18.08 0.14 -27.15
C LEU A 118 17.67 -1.29 -27.52
N PHE A 119 16.79 -1.94 -26.75
CA PHE A 119 16.35 -3.31 -26.96
C PHE A 119 17.52 -4.31 -27.07
N GLU A 120 18.57 -4.12 -26.25
CA GLU A 120 19.73 -5.00 -26.23
C GLU A 120 19.40 -6.35 -25.61
N PHE A 121 18.58 -6.38 -24.57
CA PHE A 121 18.22 -7.57 -23.80
C PHE A 121 16.82 -8.11 -24.10
N VAL A 122 15.85 -7.24 -24.35
CA VAL A 122 14.46 -7.59 -24.67
C VAL A 122 14.08 -7.15 -26.07
N ASP A 123 13.02 -7.74 -26.63
CA ASP A 123 12.32 -7.26 -27.82
C ASP A 123 10.81 -7.25 -27.55
N ARG A 124 10.07 -6.35 -28.20
CA ARG A 124 8.60 -6.33 -28.09
C ARG A 124 8.01 -7.61 -28.66
N PRO A 125 7.10 -8.29 -27.95
CA PRO A 125 6.37 -9.42 -28.49
C PRO A 125 5.65 -9.07 -29.79
N SER A 126 5.87 -9.85 -30.85
CA SER A 126 5.33 -9.60 -32.18
C SER A 126 3.85 -10.00 -32.32
N LYS A 127 3.38 -10.92 -31.46
CA LYS A 127 2.04 -11.53 -31.54
C LYS A 127 0.94 -10.73 -30.84
N ILE A 128 1.27 -9.67 -30.11
CA ILE A 128 0.37 -8.93 -29.23
C ILE A 128 0.59 -7.42 -29.35
N LYS A 129 -0.46 -6.65 -29.09
CA LYS A 129 -0.38 -5.19 -29.05
C LYS A 129 0.28 -4.74 -27.75
N ILE A 130 1.33 -3.94 -27.84
CA ILE A 130 2.04 -3.39 -26.68
C ILE A 130 1.63 -1.93 -26.48
N TYR A 131 1.10 -1.61 -25.29
CA TYR A 131 0.72 -0.25 -24.90
C TYR A 131 1.93 0.50 -24.35
N VAL A 132 2.50 1.40 -25.16
CA VAL A 132 3.61 2.27 -24.78
C VAL A 132 3.38 3.68 -25.34
N ASP A 133 3.51 4.67 -24.48
CA ASP A 133 3.51 6.08 -24.89
C ASP A 133 4.42 6.86 -23.92
N LYS A 134 5.34 7.64 -24.49
CA LYS A 134 6.32 8.45 -23.72
C LYS A 134 5.67 9.45 -22.78
N LYS A 135 4.42 9.87 -23.06
CA LYS A 135 3.67 10.79 -22.19
C LYS A 135 3.39 10.23 -20.81
N TYR A 136 3.34 8.88 -20.68
CA TYR A 136 3.11 8.19 -19.42
C TYR A 136 4.37 7.80 -18.67
N ASN A 137 5.57 8.06 -19.25
CA ASN A 137 6.83 7.75 -18.58
C ASN A 137 6.93 8.48 -17.24
N ASN A 138 7.40 7.78 -16.22
CA ASN A 138 7.50 8.25 -14.83
C ASN A 138 6.16 8.58 -14.15
N MET A 139 5.04 8.18 -14.72
CA MET A 139 3.73 8.25 -14.06
C MET A 139 3.44 6.94 -13.32
N SER A 140 2.77 7.07 -12.17
CA SER A 140 2.19 5.92 -11.47
C SER A 140 0.86 5.50 -12.10
N PHE A 141 0.43 4.25 -11.87
CA PHE A 141 -0.84 3.74 -12.39
C PHE A 141 -2.03 4.68 -12.17
N PRO A 142 -2.29 5.25 -10.98
CA PRO A 142 -3.43 6.14 -10.80
C PRO A 142 -3.34 7.44 -11.59
N GLN A 143 -2.12 7.91 -11.89
CA GLN A 143 -1.94 9.09 -12.74
C GLN A 143 -2.28 8.77 -14.18
N VAL A 144 -1.80 7.62 -14.69
CA VAL A 144 -2.12 7.15 -16.04
C VAL A 144 -3.62 6.90 -16.19
N LEU A 145 -4.24 6.19 -15.25
CA LEU A 145 -5.67 5.90 -15.25
C LEU A 145 -6.52 7.18 -15.31
N ARG A 146 -6.16 8.20 -14.52
CA ARG A 146 -6.86 9.50 -14.52
C ARG A 146 -6.80 10.19 -15.88
N VAL A 147 -5.68 10.09 -16.59
CA VAL A 147 -5.53 10.65 -17.94
C VAL A 147 -6.34 9.84 -18.94
N LEU A 148 -6.26 8.51 -18.91
CA LEU A 148 -7.00 7.63 -19.81
C LEU A 148 -8.51 7.80 -19.68
N LEU A 149 -9.06 7.88 -18.49
CA LEU A 149 -10.50 8.11 -18.27
C LEU A 149 -10.99 9.44 -18.85
N LYS A 150 -10.11 10.43 -19.05
CA LYS A 150 -10.45 11.71 -19.69
C LYS A 150 -10.32 11.68 -21.21
N GLU A 151 -9.29 10.99 -21.71
CA GLU A 151 -8.94 11.00 -23.13
C GLU A 151 -9.61 9.88 -23.93
N MET A 152 -9.93 8.77 -23.28
CA MET A 152 -10.51 7.55 -23.87
C MET A 152 -11.76 7.17 -23.08
N PRO A 153 -12.95 7.74 -23.40
CA PRO A 153 -14.17 7.50 -22.61
C PRO A 153 -14.57 6.02 -22.56
N GLU A 154 -14.45 5.30 -23.67
CA GLU A 154 -14.67 3.85 -23.78
C GLU A 154 -13.61 3.23 -24.68
N PRO A 155 -12.82 2.24 -24.20
CA PRO A 155 -11.90 1.48 -25.04
C PRO A 155 -12.68 0.55 -25.98
N ASP A 156 -12.27 0.48 -27.23
CA ASP A 156 -12.85 -0.41 -28.23
C ASP A 156 -12.68 -1.90 -27.83
N GLU A 157 -13.45 -2.81 -28.44
CA GLU A 157 -13.30 -4.27 -28.19
C GLU A 157 -11.93 -4.80 -28.64
N GLU A 158 -11.30 -4.15 -29.61
CA GLU A 158 -9.94 -4.47 -30.05
C GLU A 158 -8.85 -3.97 -29.10
N ASP A 159 -9.18 -3.04 -28.21
CA ASP A 159 -8.30 -2.52 -27.18
C ASP A 159 -8.35 -3.40 -25.92
N GLN A 160 -7.85 -4.62 -26.04
CA GLN A 160 -7.67 -5.49 -24.88
C GLN A 160 -6.22 -5.40 -24.36
N PRO A 161 -6.01 -5.40 -23.01
CA PRO A 161 -4.68 -5.47 -22.43
C PRO A 161 -3.98 -6.77 -22.85
N LEU A 162 -2.64 -6.77 -22.72
CA LEU A 162 -1.77 -7.89 -23.09
C LEU A 162 -2.15 -9.16 -22.33
N ASP A 163 -2.55 -8.98 -21.08
CA ASP A 163 -2.91 -10.05 -20.17
C ASP A 163 -4.27 -9.79 -19.49
N GLN A 164 -4.88 -10.86 -19.05
CA GLN A 164 -6.03 -10.78 -18.17
C GLN A 164 -5.51 -10.79 -16.73
N HIS A 165 -5.34 -9.61 -16.15
CA HIS A 165 -4.92 -9.48 -14.76
C HIS A 165 -5.87 -10.27 -13.84
N ASP A 166 -5.34 -11.28 -13.17
CA ASP A 166 -6.12 -12.04 -12.18
C ASP A 166 -6.16 -11.29 -10.85
N MET A 167 -7.25 -10.55 -10.66
CA MET A 167 -7.50 -9.76 -9.45
C MET A 167 -8.08 -10.60 -8.30
N SER A 168 -8.34 -11.89 -8.48
CA SER A 168 -9.02 -12.76 -7.50
C SER A 168 -8.32 -12.77 -6.14
N ALA A 169 -7.00 -12.72 -6.11
CA ALA A 169 -6.25 -12.66 -4.85
C ALA A 169 -6.53 -11.38 -4.04
N GLY A 170 -6.80 -10.25 -4.71
CA GLY A 170 -7.17 -9.00 -4.06
C GLY A 170 -8.67 -8.88 -3.78
N GLU A 171 -9.53 -9.52 -4.58
CA GLU A 171 -10.99 -9.50 -4.44
C GLU A 171 -11.48 -10.48 -3.38
N ASP A 172 -11.04 -11.74 -3.45
CA ASP A 172 -11.51 -12.85 -2.61
C ASP A 172 -10.62 -13.09 -1.39
N GLY A 173 -9.39 -12.54 -1.39
CA GLY A 173 -8.43 -12.70 -0.32
C GLY A 173 -8.87 -12.03 0.99
N THR A 174 -8.62 -12.69 2.11
CA THR A 174 -8.81 -12.04 3.41
C THR A 174 -7.87 -10.85 3.56
N PRO A 175 -8.24 -9.80 4.31
CA PRO A 175 -7.35 -8.65 4.54
C PRO A 175 -5.96 -9.04 5.07
N GLU A 176 -5.87 -10.11 5.86
CA GLU A 176 -4.62 -10.63 6.40
C GLU A 176 -3.75 -11.30 5.32
N GLU A 177 -4.38 -12.04 4.39
CA GLU A 177 -3.68 -12.66 3.26
C GLU A 177 -3.16 -11.62 2.28
N VAL A 178 -3.97 -10.61 1.95
CA VAL A 178 -3.58 -9.48 1.09
C VAL A 178 -2.43 -8.69 1.72
N GLU A 179 -2.51 -8.41 3.03
CA GLU A 179 -1.44 -7.70 3.76
C GLU A 179 -0.15 -8.51 3.78
N LYS A 180 -0.22 -9.82 4.02
CA LYS A 180 0.93 -10.72 3.98
C LYS A 180 1.56 -10.75 2.60
N MET A 181 0.74 -10.93 1.54
CA MET A 181 1.22 -10.93 0.17
C MET A 181 1.88 -9.59 -0.20
N SER A 182 1.30 -8.48 0.22
CA SER A 182 1.86 -7.14 0.04
C SER A 182 3.21 -6.98 0.75
N ALA A 183 3.36 -7.48 1.97
CA ALA A 183 4.61 -7.47 2.72
C ALA A 183 5.68 -8.35 2.07
N ASP A 184 5.31 -9.54 1.57
CA ASP A 184 6.21 -10.43 0.84
C ASP A 184 6.77 -9.76 -0.43
N VAL A 185 5.92 -9.04 -1.17
CA VAL A 185 6.35 -8.27 -2.35
C VAL A 185 7.28 -7.11 -1.96
N ASP A 186 7.01 -6.39 -0.87
CA ASP A 186 7.91 -5.33 -0.39
C ASP A 186 9.27 -5.88 0.03
N ALA A 187 9.29 -7.01 0.70
CA ALA A 187 10.53 -7.70 1.05
C ALA A 187 11.31 -8.13 -0.21
N ALA A 188 10.62 -8.70 -1.20
CA ALA A 188 11.22 -9.10 -2.47
C ALA A 188 11.79 -7.89 -3.24
N ASN A 189 11.07 -6.78 -3.31
CA ASN A 189 11.54 -5.53 -3.92
C ASN A 189 12.80 -5.01 -3.22
N THR A 190 12.81 -4.99 -1.87
CA THR A 190 13.96 -4.52 -1.09
C THR A 190 15.20 -5.39 -1.33
N GLN A 191 15.04 -6.71 -1.37
CA GLN A 191 16.13 -7.62 -1.67
C GLN A 191 16.64 -7.47 -3.11
N GLY A 192 15.73 -7.23 -4.06
CA GLY A 192 16.08 -6.94 -5.45
C GLY A 192 16.91 -5.66 -5.59
N GLU A 193 16.54 -4.61 -4.87
CA GLU A 193 17.30 -3.35 -4.83
C GLU A 193 18.72 -3.54 -4.24
N ILE A 194 18.85 -4.33 -3.17
CA ILE A 194 20.15 -4.67 -2.59
C ILE A 194 21.01 -5.46 -3.58
N MET A 195 20.40 -6.39 -4.31
CA MET A 195 21.09 -7.20 -5.32
C MET A 195 21.56 -6.34 -6.49
N ALA A 196 20.72 -5.44 -6.98
CA ALA A 196 21.05 -4.51 -8.05
C ALA A 196 22.25 -3.61 -7.69
N LYS A 197 22.27 -3.07 -6.46
CA LYS A 197 23.40 -2.29 -5.94
C LYS A 197 24.71 -3.09 -5.87
N LYS A 198 24.64 -4.39 -5.56
CA LYS A 198 25.83 -5.26 -5.48
C LYS A 198 26.37 -5.62 -6.86
N LEU A 199 25.48 -5.89 -7.83
CA LEU A 199 25.87 -6.32 -9.18
C LEU A 199 26.34 -5.16 -10.08
N SER A 200 25.87 -3.96 -9.84
CA SER A 200 26.20 -2.77 -10.64
C SER A 200 26.50 -1.57 -9.75
N PRO A 201 27.63 -1.56 -9.03
CA PRO A 201 28.04 -0.41 -8.22
C PRO A 201 28.27 0.79 -9.14
N GLY A 202 27.38 1.78 -9.09
CA GLY A 202 27.49 3.03 -9.86
C GLY A 202 26.53 3.15 -11.05
N ASP A 203 25.94 2.08 -11.56
CA ASP A 203 24.98 2.08 -12.70
C ASP A 203 23.54 1.68 -12.27
N SER A 204 23.37 1.27 -11.03
CA SER A 204 22.12 0.74 -10.47
C SER A 204 21.03 1.80 -10.23
N GLY A 205 21.35 3.08 -10.37
CA GLY A 205 20.40 4.16 -10.07
C GLY A 205 19.23 4.31 -11.04
N GLY A 206 19.38 3.86 -12.29
CA GLY A 206 18.35 4.04 -13.32
C GLY A 206 17.10 3.19 -13.08
N GLY A 207 17.24 1.89 -13.00
CA GLY A 207 16.11 0.95 -12.86
C GLY A 207 15.41 1.07 -11.50
N GLU A 208 16.17 1.24 -10.41
CA GLU A 208 15.62 1.48 -9.07
C GLU A 208 14.83 2.80 -9.01
N SER A 209 15.37 3.88 -9.59
CA SER A 209 14.71 5.18 -9.63
C SER A 209 13.42 5.13 -10.45
N LEU A 210 13.43 4.45 -11.60
CA LEU A 210 12.27 4.27 -12.47
C LEU A 210 11.19 3.43 -11.78
N LEU A 211 11.57 2.30 -11.17
CA LEU A 211 10.63 1.47 -10.41
C LEU A 211 10.02 2.25 -9.25
N ASN A 212 10.81 3.04 -8.52
CA ASN A 212 10.32 3.86 -7.42
C ASN A 212 9.46 5.05 -7.89
N ALA A 213 9.65 5.53 -9.11
CA ALA A 213 8.77 6.55 -9.70
C ALA A 213 7.42 5.96 -10.12
N ALA A 214 7.42 4.72 -10.62
CA ALA A 214 6.20 4.02 -11.04
C ALA A 214 5.43 3.41 -9.85
N LYS A 215 6.13 3.06 -8.76
CA LYS A 215 5.45 2.68 -7.52
C LYS A 215 4.56 3.84 -7.11
N ASP A 216 3.29 3.55 -6.93
CA ASP A 216 2.44 4.51 -6.25
C ASP A 216 3.07 4.77 -4.87
N ARG A 217 3.59 5.98 -4.66
CA ARG A 217 4.16 6.40 -3.37
C ARG A 217 3.08 6.51 -2.28
N ARG A 218 1.86 6.07 -2.58
CA ARG A 218 0.85 5.84 -1.57
C ARG A 218 1.33 4.68 -0.69
N THR A 219 2.21 4.99 0.25
CA THR A 219 2.44 4.10 1.38
C THR A 219 1.06 3.77 1.94
N ASP A 220 0.67 2.50 1.93
CA ASP A 220 -0.60 2.15 2.58
C ASP A 220 -0.49 2.62 4.03
N TRP A 221 -1.26 3.64 4.34
CA TRP A 221 -1.24 4.31 5.65
C TRP A 221 -1.91 3.45 6.73
N ARG A 222 -2.66 2.43 6.32
CA ARG A 222 -3.48 1.57 7.20
C ARG A 222 -2.64 0.69 8.12
N PRO A 223 -1.66 -0.10 7.64
CA PRO A 223 -0.84 -0.94 8.51
C PRO A 223 -0.01 -0.12 9.51
N PRO A 224 0.69 0.97 9.13
CA PRO A 224 1.39 1.80 10.10
C PRO A 224 0.46 2.47 11.13
N LEU A 225 -0.75 2.88 10.73
CA LEU A 225 -1.75 3.42 11.68
C LEU A 225 -2.22 2.34 12.65
N ARG A 226 -2.55 1.16 12.14
CA ARG A 226 -2.95 0.00 12.96
C ARG A 226 -1.85 -0.35 13.96
N LYS A 227 -0.62 -0.54 13.50
CA LYS A 227 0.52 -0.85 14.37
C LYS A 227 0.73 0.22 15.44
N PHE A 228 0.63 1.49 15.10
CA PHE A 228 0.72 2.58 16.07
C PHE A 228 -0.40 2.49 17.12
N LEU A 229 -1.63 2.22 16.72
CA LEU A 229 -2.76 2.11 17.65
C LEU A 229 -2.67 0.85 18.50
N GLU A 230 -2.21 -0.27 17.96
CA GLU A 230 -1.91 -1.50 18.71
C GLU A 230 -0.84 -1.24 19.77
N GLU A 231 0.32 -0.66 19.38
CA GLU A 231 1.40 -0.30 20.32
C GLU A 231 0.91 0.62 21.46
N MET A 232 0.01 1.56 21.16
CA MET A 232 -0.51 2.49 22.17
C MET A 232 -1.64 1.89 23.01
N CYS A 233 -2.34 0.89 22.50
CA CYS A 233 -3.42 0.19 23.20
C CYS A 233 -2.96 -1.09 23.90
N GLU A 234 -1.78 -1.63 23.56
CA GLU A 234 -1.16 -2.70 24.35
C GLU A 234 -0.96 -2.16 25.77
N GLY A 235 -1.74 -2.72 26.71
CA GLY A 235 -1.60 -2.39 28.11
C GLY A 235 -0.23 -2.86 28.60
N ASP A 236 0.47 -2.04 29.36
CA ASP A 236 1.61 -2.50 30.13
C ASP A 236 1.12 -3.58 31.11
N ASP A 237 1.46 -4.82 30.85
CA ASP A 237 1.26 -5.92 31.80
C ASP A 237 2.13 -5.65 33.04
N ILE A 238 1.59 -4.88 33.97
CA ILE A 238 2.29 -4.57 35.19
C ILE A 238 2.19 -5.77 36.13
N SER A 239 3.29 -6.48 36.25
CA SER A 239 3.49 -7.52 37.26
C SER A 239 3.81 -6.85 38.59
N ARG A 240 2.90 -6.93 39.55
CA ARG A 240 3.12 -6.44 40.93
C ARG A 240 3.18 -7.59 41.90
N ILE A 241 4.23 -7.62 42.73
CA ILE A 241 4.38 -8.61 43.81
C ILE A 241 3.44 -8.27 44.98
N CYS A 242 3.11 -7.03 45.22
CA CYS A 242 2.16 -6.54 46.22
C CYS A 242 1.02 -5.73 45.56
N PRO A 243 -0.26 -6.13 45.78
CA PRO A 243 -0.72 -7.32 46.45
C PRO A 243 -0.50 -8.60 45.62
N PRO A 244 -0.15 -9.75 46.24
CA PRO A 244 0.05 -11.01 45.52
C PRO A 244 -1.27 -11.54 44.96
N ASN A 245 -1.17 -12.44 43.99
CA ASN A 245 -2.32 -13.07 43.33
C ASN A 245 -3.22 -13.77 44.33
N LYS A 246 -4.43 -13.26 44.53
CA LYS A 246 -5.38 -13.76 45.56
C LYS A 246 -5.74 -15.25 45.42
N ARG A 247 -5.80 -15.76 44.18
CA ARG A 247 -6.14 -17.16 43.91
C ARG A 247 -4.99 -18.11 44.28
N LEU A 248 -3.77 -17.72 44.07
CA LEU A 248 -2.58 -18.53 44.31
C LEU A 248 -2.08 -18.39 45.75
N ARG A 249 -2.40 -17.26 46.40
CA ARG A 249 -2.11 -17.07 47.84
C ARG A 249 -2.84 -18.08 48.72
N SER A 250 -4.08 -18.46 48.37
CA SER A 250 -4.84 -19.48 49.10
C SER A 250 -4.21 -20.89 49.02
N LEU A 251 -3.36 -21.13 48.02
CA LEU A 251 -2.61 -22.36 47.80
C LEU A 251 -1.18 -22.29 48.34
N GLY A 252 -0.82 -21.23 49.09
CA GLY A 252 0.50 -21.05 49.66
C GLY A 252 1.56 -20.47 48.74
N PHE A 253 1.22 -20.10 47.50
CA PHE A 253 2.16 -19.53 46.54
C PHE A 253 2.11 -18.00 46.51
N MET A 254 3.26 -17.35 46.73
CA MET A 254 3.42 -15.89 46.54
C MET A 254 3.88 -15.58 45.12
N LEU A 255 2.93 -15.55 44.18
CA LEU A 255 3.20 -15.16 42.83
C LEU A 255 2.68 -13.75 42.55
N PRO A 256 3.32 -12.98 41.59
CA PRO A 256 2.86 -11.67 41.26
C PRO A 256 1.44 -11.70 40.70
N SER A 257 0.68 -10.65 40.95
CA SER A 257 -0.58 -10.40 40.27
C SER A 257 -0.30 -9.62 38.98
N HIS A 258 -0.81 -10.15 37.86
CA HIS A 258 -0.77 -9.46 36.58
C HIS A 258 -2.02 -8.58 36.50
N TYR A 259 -1.81 -7.30 36.32
CA TYR A 259 -2.85 -6.33 35.99
C TYR A 259 -2.57 -5.85 34.57
N SER A 260 -3.46 -6.18 33.64
CA SER A 260 -3.52 -5.48 32.38
C SER A 260 -4.16 -4.11 32.67
N GLU A 261 -3.40 -3.01 32.51
CA GLU A 261 -4.02 -1.71 32.50
C GLU A 261 -4.92 -1.65 31.28
N ALA A 262 -6.20 -1.33 31.51
CA ALA A 262 -7.18 -1.21 30.45
C ALA A 262 -6.63 -0.31 29.35
N THR A 263 -6.76 -0.77 28.10
CA THR A 263 -6.47 0.01 26.89
C THR A 263 -7.02 1.42 27.03
N GLY A 264 -6.15 2.44 26.83
CA GLY A 264 -6.52 3.83 27.12
C GLY A 264 -7.44 4.46 26.07
N GLU A 265 -7.82 5.71 26.30
CA GLU A 265 -8.56 6.53 25.34
C GLU A 265 -7.66 6.97 24.21
N ILE A 266 -8.17 6.94 22.96
CA ILE A 266 -7.53 7.51 21.77
C ILE A 266 -8.28 8.77 21.38
N ILE A 267 -7.56 9.84 21.04
CA ILE A 267 -8.15 11.06 20.47
C ILE A 267 -7.83 11.12 18.98
N LEU A 268 -8.87 11.33 18.17
CA LEU A 268 -8.80 11.66 16.76
C LEU A 268 -9.08 13.16 16.61
N ALA A 269 -8.08 13.92 16.20
CA ALA A 269 -8.22 15.35 15.90
C ALA A 269 -8.43 15.53 14.40
N CYS A 270 -9.66 15.87 14.01
CA CYS A 270 -10.09 15.97 12.62
C CYS A 270 -10.22 17.43 12.21
N ASP A 271 -9.45 17.82 11.20
CA ASP A 271 -9.48 19.14 10.57
C ASP A 271 -10.77 19.29 9.79
N THR A 272 -11.48 20.39 9.95
CA THR A 272 -12.75 20.67 9.25
C THR A 272 -12.58 21.55 8.02
N SER A 273 -11.38 21.68 7.47
CA SER A 273 -11.16 22.38 6.21
C SER A 273 -11.94 21.72 5.05
N GLY A 274 -12.52 22.51 4.16
CA GLY A 274 -13.35 22.02 3.07
C GLY A 274 -12.62 21.10 2.08
N SER A 275 -11.29 21.14 2.05
CA SER A 275 -10.42 20.24 1.29
C SER A 275 -10.46 18.79 1.79
N MET A 276 -10.86 18.58 3.05
CA MET A 276 -10.90 17.27 3.71
C MET A 276 -12.19 16.48 3.47
N ASP A 277 -13.29 17.16 3.09
CA ASP A 277 -14.62 16.53 2.96
C ASP A 277 -14.67 15.24 2.13
N PRO A 278 -14.00 15.13 0.95
CA PRO A 278 -14.05 13.91 0.14
C PRO A 278 -13.39 12.69 0.79
N TYR A 279 -12.50 12.91 1.78
CA TYR A 279 -11.64 11.85 2.34
C TYR A 279 -12.16 11.26 3.64
N TYR A 280 -13.05 11.93 4.33
CA TYR A 280 -13.55 11.48 5.62
C TYR A 280 -14.21 10.10 5.57
N GLY A 281 -15.02 9.81 4.54
CA GLY A 281 -15.69 8.52 4.42
C GLY A 281 -14.72 7.33 4.43
N MET A 282 -13.63 7.46 3.66
CA MET A 282 -12.58 6.46 3.58
C MET A 282 -11.79 6.34 4.90
N ILE A 283 -11.38 7.47 5.47
CA ILE A 283 -10.56 7.51 6.68
C ILE A 283 -11.33 6.95 7.87
N PHE A 284 -12.56 7.36 8.08
CA PHE A 284 -13.38 6.90 9.21
C PHE A 284 -13.85 5.45 9.05
N GLY A 285 -14.07 4.99 7.82
CA GLY A 285 -14.35 3.58 7.56
C GLY A 285 -13.20 2.70 8.04
N GLU A 286 -11.96 3.08 7.73
CA GLU A 286 -10.78 2.35 8.14
C GLU A 286 -10.49 2.46 9.65
N ILE A 287 -10.63 3.66 10.22
CA ILE A 287 -10.49 3.86 11.67
C ILE A 287 -11.51 3.01 12.43
N ALA A 288 -12.75 2.95 11.97
CA ALA A 288 -13.79 2.10 12.58
C ALA A 288 -13.39 0.62 12.55
N ARG A 289 -12.78 0.16 11.45
CA ARG A 289 -12.26 -1.20 11.31
C ARG A 289 -11.11 -1.48 12.27
N ILE A 290 -10.13 -0.58 12.33
CA ILE A 290 -8.98 -0.70 13.24
C ILE A 290 -9.44 -0.67 14.69
N CYS A 291 -10.32 0.25 15.08
CA CYS A 291 -10.85 0.32 16.44
C CYS A 291 -11.64 -0.93 16.85
N LYS A 292 -12.31 -1.59 15.90
CA LYS A 292 -12.99 -2.87 16.14
C LYS A 292 -12.01 -4.02 16.42
N GLN A 293 -10.82 -4.00 15.81
CA GLN A 293 -9.76 -4.99 16.04
C GLN A 293 -8.98 -4.71 17.33
N VAL A 294 -8.52 -3.48 17.51
CA VAL A 294 -7.66 -3.05 18.63
C VAL A 294 -8.46 -2.87 19.93
N GLN A 295 -9.76 -2.59 19.84
CA GLN A 295 -10.68 -2.41 20.98
C GLN A 295 -10.17 -1.45 22.06
N PRO A 296 -9.80 -0.20 21.75
CA PRO A 296 -9.49 0.79 22.79
C PRO A 296 -10.65 0.97 23.75
N VAL A 297 -10.42 1.50 24.96
CA VAL A 297 -11.48 1.75 25.97
C VAL A 297 -12.51 2.74 25.44
N SER A 298 -12.05 3.79 24.77
CA SER A 298 -12.88 4.74 24.06
C SER A 298 -12.10 5.47 22.98
N VAL A 299 -12.82 5.92 21.97
CA VAL A 299 -12.30 6.79 20.91
C VAL A 299 -13.03 8.11 21.01
N ARG A 300 -12.30 9.21 21.09
CA ARG A 300 -12.82 10.56 21.13
C ARG A 300 -12.48 11.25 19.82
N VAL A 301 -13.47 11.85 19.17
CA VAL A 301 -13.28 12.61 17.94
C VAL A 301 -13.48 14.09 18.24
N LEU A 302 -12.44 14.87 17.97
CA LEU A 302 -12.43 16.32 18.10
C LEU A 302 -12.43 16.94 16.71
N TRP A 303 -13.51 17.63 16.36
CA TRP A 303 -13.58 18.43 15.14
C TRP A 303 -13.05 19.83 15.42
N TRP A 304 -12.11 20.28 14.63
CA TRP A 304 -11.44 21.56 14.85
C TRP A 304 -11.18 22.35 13.58
N ASP A 305 -11.16 23.65 13.69
CA ASP A 305 -10.73 24.64 12.72
C ASP A 305 -9.80 25.66 13.40
N THR A 306 -10.31 26.83 13.77
CA THR A 306 -9.64 27.80 14.66
C THR A 306 -9.89 27.49 16.15
N SER A 307 -10.85 26.63 16.43
CA SER A 307 -11.21 26.14 17.76
C SER A 307 -11.80 24.74 17.66
N VAL A 308 -11.89 24.01 18.78
CA VAL A 308 -12.59 22.71 18.79
C VAL A 308 -14.10 22.98 18.73
N ARG A 309 -14.71 22.52 17.63
CA ARG A 309 -16.14 22.74 17.32
C ARG A 309 -17.03 21.67 17.90
N GLU A 310 -16.56 20.45 17.95
CA GLU A 310 -17.35 19.34 18.47
C GLU A 310 -16.42 18.31 19.13
N ASP A 311 -16.91 17.70 20.20
CA ASP A 311 -16.26 16.65 20.98
C ASP A 311 -17.22 15.48 21.12
N GLN A 312 -16.89 14.36 20.47
CA GLN A 312 -17.72 13.15 20.45
C GLN A 312 -16.93 11.96 20.98
N GLN A 313 -17.48 11.24 21.96
CA GLN A 313 -16.88 10.03 22.51
C GLN A 313 -17.62 8.77 22.05
N PHE A 314 -16.88 7.80 21.54
CA PHE A 314 -17.38 6.50 21.11
C PHE A 314 -16.83 5.43 22.02
N LYS A 315 -17.70 4.50 22.43
CA LYS A 315 -17.37 3.29 23.16
C LYS A 315 -17.32 2.08 22.22
N PRO A 316 -16.76 0.92 22.63
CA PRO A 316 -16.60 -0.25 21.76
C PRO A 316 -17.89 -0.73 21.06
N ASP A 317 -19.05 -0.60 21.72
CA ASP A 317 -20.36 -0.94 21.18
C ASP A 317 -20.77 -0.08 19.96
N LYS A 318 -20.17 1.10 19.81
CA LYS A 318 -20.48 2.07 18.74
C LYS A 318 -19.41 2.18 17.64
N TYR A 319 -18.30 1.44 17.72
CA TYR A 319 -17.21 1.57 16.75
C TYR A 319 -17.64 1.27 15.30
N ALA A 320 -18.53 0.31 15.10
CA ALA A 320 -19.06 0.00 13.77
C ALA A 320 -19.87 1.17 13.15
N GLN A 321 -20.29 2.14 13.97
CA GLN A 321 -21.11 3.27 13.55
C GLN A 321 -20.31 4.56 13.37
N ILE A 322 -19.01 4.58 13.71
CA ILE A 322 -18.17 5.79 13.65
C ILE A 322 -18.29 6.45 12.27
N GLY A 323 -18.07 5.70 11.18
CA GLY A 323 -18.13 6.25 9.82
C GLY A 323 -19.52 6.79 9.39
N LYS A 324 -20.61 6.38 10.07
CA LYS A 324 -21.99 6.84 9.77
C LYS A 324 -22.43 8.01 10.62
N LEU A 325 -21.91 8.11 11.84
CA LEU A 325 -22.32 9.12 12.83
C LEU A 325 -21.49 10.40 12.73
N LEU A 326 -20.31 10.33 12.13
CA LEU A 326 -19.42 11.47 12.00
C LEU A 326 -19.85 12.34 10.81
N LYS A 327 -20.21 13.58 11.13
CA LYS A 327 -20.42 14.64 10.14
C LYS A 327 -19.48 15.80 10.48
N PRO A 328 -18.69 16.28 9.51
CA PRO A 328 -17.83 17.44 9.72
C PRO A 328 -18.67 18.63 10.15
N LYS A 329 -18.21 19.33 11.20
CA LYS A 329 -18.78 20.60 11.63
C LYS A 329 -17.65 21.61 11.74
N GLY A 330 -17.66 22.62 10.89
CA GLY A 330 -16.66 23.69 10.82
C GLY A 330 -16.55 24.22 9.40
N GLY A 331 -15.44 24.86 9.05
CA GLY A 331 -15.18 25.44 7.74
C GLY A 331 -14.38 26.74 7.81
N GLY A 332 -13.60 26.91 8.87
CA GLY A 332 -12.76 28.09 9.09
C GLY A 332 -11.27 27.83 8.76
N GLY A 333 -10.40 28.71 9.23
CA GLY A 333 -8.95 28.55 9.12
C GLY A 333 -8.43 27.45 10.06
N THR A 334 -7.17 27.01 9.85
CA THR A 334 -6.59 25.82 10.48
C THR A 334 -5.56 26.22 11.54
N ILE A 335 -5.93 26.16 12.83
CA ILE A 335 -5.07 26.42 13.99
C ILE A 335 -5.03 25.18 14.89
N ALA A 336 -4.00 24.35 14.73
CA ALA A 336 -3.90 23.06 15.41
C ALA A 336 -3.64 23.16 16.92
N GLU A 337 -3.08 24.29 17.41
CA GLU A 337 -2.83 24.53 18.84
C GLU A 337 -4.11 24.43 19.67
N CYS A 338 -5.26 24.82 19.10
CA CYS A 338 -6.54 24.81 19.83
C CYS A 338 -6.90 23.42 20.37
N VAL A 339 -6.51 22.35 19.67
CA VAL A 339 -6.76 20.97 20.11
C VAL A 339 -5.92 20.63 21.34
N VAL A 340 -4.64 21.00 21.34
CA VAL A 340 -3.72 20.75 22.46
C VAL A 340 -4.20 21.49 23.71
N ASP A 341 -4.63 22.73 23.57
CA ASP A 341 -5.11 23.55 24.68
C ASP A 341 -6.47 23.02 25.20
N TYR A 342 -7.35 22.60 24.29
CA TYR A 342 -8.62 21.97 24.67
C TYR A 342 -8.41 20.66 25.46
N VAL A 343 -7.50 19.79 25.00
CA VAL A 343 -7.17 18.53 25.70
C VAL A 343 -6.61 18.83 27.11
N LYS A 344 -5.78 19.86 27.25
CA LYS A 344 -5.26 20.31 28.57
C LYS A 344 -6.36 20.89 29.45
N GLU A 345 -7.20 21.77 28.94
CA GLU A 345 -8.31 22.38 29.64
C GLU A 345 -9.28 21.33 30.20
N LYS A 346 -9.66 20.37 29.35
CA LYS A 346 -10.55 19.26 29.74
C LYS A 346 -9.84 18.19 30.58
N LYS A 347 -8.52 18.29 30.77
CA LYS A 347 -7.68 17.34 31.53
C LYS A 347 -7.79 15.91 30.98
N TYR A 348 -7.98 15.76 29.67
CA TYR A 348 -7.95 14.45 29.03
C TYR A 348 -6.54 13.85 29.09
N LYS A 349 -6.45 12.53 29.29
CA LYS A 349 -5.20 11.78 29.34
C LYS A 349 -5.23 10.65 28.29
N PRO A 350 -5.23 10.99 27.02
CA PRO A 350 -5.24 9.98 25.98
C PRO A 350 -3.89 9.23 25.91
N LYS A 351 -3.93 7.97 25.52
CA LYS A 351 -2.73 7.19 25.23
C LYS A 351 -2.11 7.59 23.89
N ALA A 352 -2.93 8.04 22.93
CA ALA A 352 -2.46 8.48 21.64
C ALA A 352 -3.34 9.60 21.07
N LEU A 353 -2.74 10.46 20.25
CA LEU A 353 -3.40 11.51 19.48
C LEU A 353 -3.12 11.29 17.98
N VAL A 354 -4.19 11.07 17.23
CA VAL A 354 -4.14 10.93 15.77
C VAL A 354 -4.67 12.21 15.14
N TRP A 355 -3.82 12.89 14.40
CA TRP A 355 -4.18 14.07 13.62
C TRP A 355 -4.62 13.67 12.23
N ILE A 356 -5.72 14.20 11.74
CA ILE A 356 -6.24 13.98 10.39
C ILE A 356 -6.42 15.35 9.75
N THR A 357 -5.58 15.68 8.77
CA THR A 357 -5.49 17.03 8.18
C THR A 357 -4.82 16.96 6.79
N ASP A 358 -4.97 17.99 5.98
CA ASP A 358 -4.17 18.21 4.76
C ASP A 358 -2.81 18.86 5.05
N GLY A 359 -2.58 19.26 6.29
CA GLY A 359 -1.31 19.84 6.73
C GLY A 359 -1.09 21.29 6.30
N GLU A 360 -2.12 21.98 5.84
CA GLU A 360 -2.08 23.41 5.53
C GLU A 360 -2.45 24.25 6.78
N PHE A 361 -1.44 24.64 7.55
CA PHE A 361 -1.60 25.40 8.78
C PHE A 361 -1.21 26.87 8.60
N TRP A 362 -1.89 27.73 9.32
CA TRP A 362 -1.50 29.14 9.45
C TRP A 362 -0.33 29.33 10.39
N SER A 363 -0.09 28.37 11.29
CA SER A 363 1.00 28.34 12.26
C SER A 363 1.77 27.03 12.17
N SER A 364 2.92 26.94 12.86
CA SER A 364 3.68 25.68 12.92
C SER A 364 2.86 24.62 13.68
N PRO A 365 2.93 23.34 13.26
CA PRO A 365 2.23 22.25 13.95
C PRO A 365 2.65 22.18 15.44
N PRO A 366 1.71 22.02 16.38
CA PRO A 366 2.00 22.07 17.81
C PRO A 366 2.78 20.86 18.27
N ARG A 367 3.72 21.08 19.21
CA ARG A 367 4.40 19.99 19.91
C ARG A 367 3.48 19.44 21.00
N THR A 368 3.39 18.13 21.10
CA THR A 368 2.62 17.44 22.12
C THR A 368 3.55 16.58 22.98
N THR A 369 3.24 16.43 24.25
CA THR A 369 3.90 15.45 25.15
C THR A 369 3.32 14.06 25.01
N MET A 370 2.19 13.94 24.32
CA MET A 370 1.50 12.69 24.06
C MET A 370 2.05 12.03 22.80
N PRO A 371 2.14 10.69 22.75
CA PRO A 371 2.43 9.99 21.51
C PRO A 371 1.46 10.42 20.40
N SER A 372 1.98 10.92 19.29
CA SER A 372 1.15 11.45 18.22
C SER A 372 1.57 10.99 16.84
N ILE A 373 0.57 10.79 15.98
CA ILE A 373 0.75 10.46 14.58
C ILE A 373 -0.08 11.42 13.72
N TRP A 374 0.51 11.89 12.64
CA TRP A 374 -0.10 12.82 11.70
C TRP A 374 -0.49 12.07 10.42
N ALA A 375 -1.76 11.85 10.22
CA ALA A 375 -2.35 11.33 9.00
C ALA A 375 -2.64 12.48 8.05
N VAL A 376 -1.71 12.75 7.13
CA VAL A 376 -1.72 13.94 6.27
C VAL A 376 -2.16 13.56 4.86
N VAL A 377 -3.21 14.21 4.38
CA VAL A 377 -3.83 13.95 3.08
C VAL A 377 -3.21 14.81 2.00
N ASN A 378 -2.74 14.19 0.91
CA ASN A 378 -2.24 14.83 -0.31
C ASN A 378 -1.14 15.89 -0.15
N ASN A 379 -0.44 15.95 1.00
CA ASN A 379 0.64 16.90 1.24
C ASN A 379 1.97 16.18 1.51
N ALA A 380 2.78 16.05 0.46
CA ALA A 380 4.10 15.41 0.54
C ALA A 380 5.15 16.27 1.27
N SER A 381 4.95 17.60 1.32
CA SER A 381 5.90 18.57 1.89
C SER A 381 5.75 18.76 3.40
N PHE A 382 4.66 18.27 3.98
CA PHE A 382 4.41 18.43 5.42
C PHE A 382 5.53 17.84 6.28
N LYS A 383 6.01 18.63 7.25
CA LYS A 383 7.01 18.25 8.24
C LYS A 383 6.36 18.18 9.63
N PRO A 384 6.35 17.01 10.27
CA PRO A 384 5.76 16.87 11.60
C PRO A 384 6.64 17.55 12.65
N PRO A 385 6.08 17.88 13.81
CA PRO A 385 6.85 18.26 14.99
C PRO A 385 7.80 17.13 15.40
N GLN A 386 8.94 17.52 16.00
CA GLN A 386 9.91 16.55 16.50
C GLN A 386 9.28 15.56 17.49
N GLY A 387 9.51 14.26 17.28
CA GLY A 387 8.96 13.18 18.10
C GLY A 387 7.59 12.64 17.64
N SER A 388 7.02 13.19 16.57
CA SER A 388 5.77 12.69 15.97
C SER A 388 6.04 11.86 14.74
N LYS A 389 5.22 10.84 14.48
CA LYS A 389 5.22 10.06 13.23
C LYS A 389 4.32 10.71 12.18
N VAL A 390 4.63 10.55 10.90
CA VAL A 390 3.76 10.99 9.78
C VAL A 390 3.34 9.81 8.94
N LEU A 391 2.04 9.77 8.64
CA LEU A 391 1.43 8.91 7.62
C LEU A 391 0.93 9.80 6.48
N ARG A 392 1.37 9.53 5.27
CA ARG A 392 0.90 10.24 4.08
C ARG A 392 -0.24 9.45 3.45
N ILE A 393 -1.41 10.05 3.47
CA ILE A 393 -2.61 9.54 2.81
C ILE A 393 -2.68 10.19 1.44
N SER A 394 -2.45 9.42 0.40
CA SER A 394 -2.72 9.83 -0.98
C SER A 394 -4.08 9.29 -1.37
N ALA A 395 -5.00 10.13 -1.73
CA ALA A 395 -6.34 9.77 -2.14
C ALA A 395 -6.56 10.00 -3.64
#